data_d499a4c0d212151a869ab0e8d66fb754
#
_entry.id   d499a4c0d212151a869ab0e8d66fb754
#
_cell.length_a   1.000
_cell.length_b   1.000
_cell.length_c   1.000
_cell.angle_alpha   90.00
_cell.angle_beta   90.00
_cell.angle_gamma   90.00
#
_symmetry.space_group_name_H-M   'P 1'
#
loop_
_entity.id
_entity.type
_entity.pdbx_description
1 polymer ?
#
loop_
_entity_poly.entity_id
_entity_poly.type
_entity_poly.pdbx_seq_one_letter_code
_entity_poly.pdbx_strand_id
1 'polypeptide(L)'
;MNRINILDCTLRDGGYINDWEFGKNNIYKIIEQLYNSNLNIIECGFLDPLGNNDTTRYNSFETINSIIGAITKKQSSCKFVSMIELEKYNSKNLPILKSNNPNQITGIRLTFRKSAIEKFIKIAKEILDKGYELYIQPISTVSYTDKEILDLIDVANRLKPSVLYIVDTHGSIDWHSYNLKRIFTLLDNNLVDDVSIGFHSHNNLQLSYALSCELINISTPRNIIIDSTLLGMGRGAGNLHTEMICNYLNTKKIGKFDELNIIDTIQKYIEPIKNNNAWGYSVPYFLSSSNICHPDYVSFFLENSKTFVEIDKLLKRIAPNEKLEFNRKIAKECINEK
;
A
#
# COMPACT_ATOMS: atom_id res chain seq x y z
N MET A 1 -8.36 -22.97 8.36
CA MET A 1 -7.40 -22.46 7.37
C MET A 1 -7.57 -20.97 7.30
N ASN A 2 -6.48 -20.22 7.41
CA ASN A 2 -6.49 -18.78 7.16
C ASN A 2 -6.97 -18.50 5.73
N ARG A 3 -7.73 -17.43 5.57
CA ARG A 3 -8.18 -16.97 4.26
C ARG A 3 -7.20 -15.92 3.75
N ILE A 4 -6.55 -16.19 2.62
CA ILE A 4 -5.66 -15.24 1.96
C ILE A 4 -6.48 -14.42 0.96
N ASN A 5 -6.38 -13.10 1.03
CA ASN A 5 -7.00 -12.18 0.09
C ASN A 5 -5.91 -11.31 -0.56
N ILE A 6 -6.03 -11.11 -1.86
CA ILE A 6 -5.16 -10.19 -2.60
C ILE A 6 -5.90 -8.87 -2.79
N LEU A 7 -5.23 -7.78 -2.43
CA LEU A 7 -5.65 -6.42 -2.70
C LEU A 7 -4.75 -5.85 -3.80
N ASP A 8 -5.34 -5.52 -4.95
CA ASP A 8 -4.61 -4.77 -5.97
C ASP A 8 -4.72 -3.26 -5.71
N CYS A 9 -3.58 -2.59 -5.59
CA CYS A 9 -3.49 -1.15 -5.37
C CYS A 9 -2.81 -0.39 -6.54
N THR A 10 -2.83 -0.95 -7.74
CA THR A 10 -2.24 -0.34 -8.94
C THR A 10 -2.69 1.10 -9.15
N LEU A 11 -3.99 1.35 -9.08
CA LEU A 11 -4.56 2.68 -9.34
C LEU A 11 -4.25 3.70 -8.25
N ARG A 12 -3.80 3.27 -7.07
CA ARG A 12 -3.41 4.15 -5.99
C ARG A 12 -1.89 4.29 -5.90
N ASP A 13 -1.18 3.19 -5.60
CA ASP A 13 0.26 3.21 -5.38
C ASP A 13 1.05 3.29 -6.70
N GLY A 14 0.57 2.62 -7.73
CA GLY A 14 1.11 2.76 -9.08
C GLY A 14 1.02 4.19 -9.61
N GLY A 15 0.01 4.93 -9.19
CA GLY A 15 -0.20 6.32 -9.61
C GLY A 15 0.94 7.29 -9.27
N TYR A 16 1.82 6.98 -8.31
CA TYR A 16 3.06 7.75 -8.07
C TYR A 16 4.02 7.77 -9.26
N ILE A 17 3.82 6.88 -10.25
CA ILE A 17 4.67 6.78 -11.45
C ILE A 17 4.19 7.71 -12.56
N ASN A 18 2.89 7.96 -12.65
CA ASN A 18 2.26 8.70 -13.74
C ASN A 18 1.33 9.82 -13.25
N ASP A 19 1.57 10.35 -12.05
CA ASP A 19 0.75 11.41 -11.42
C ASP A 19 -0.75 11.05 -11.36
N TRP A 20 -1.05 9.75 -11.20
CA TRP A 20 -2.40 9.17 -11.21
C TRP A 20 -3.18 9.35 -12.52
N GLU A 21 -2.50 9.74 -13.60
CA GLU A 21 -3.07 9.94 -14.93
C GLU A 21 -3.08 8.64 -15.73
N PHE A 22 -4.02 7.75 -15.44
CA PHE A 22 -4.23 6.52 -16.21
C PHE A 22 -5.13 6.74 -17.43
N GLY A 23 -5.93 7.83 -17.44
CA GLY A 23 -7.00 8.09 -18.42
C GLY A 23 -8.31 7.38 -18.07
N LYS A 24 -9.43 8.08 -18.20
CA LYS A 24 -10.77 7.61 -17.75
C LYS A 24 -11.13 6.21 -18.27
N ASN A 25 -10.89 5.95 -19.55
CA ASN A 25 -11.21 4.65 -20.14
C ASN A 25 -10.33 3.54 -19.56
N ASN A 26 -9.05 3.80 -19.35
CA ASN A 26 -8.13 2.81 -18.81
C ASN A 26 -8.43 2.54 -17.33
N ILE A 27 -8.79 3.55 -16.55
CA ILE A 27 -9.23 3.38 -15.15
C ILE A 27 -10.41 2.40 -15.10
N TYR A 28 -11.45 2.66 -15.92
CA TYR A 28 -12.59 1.77 -16.00
C TYR A 28 -12.17 0.35 -16.39
N LYS A 29 -11.35 0.20 -17.43
CA LYS A 29 -10.91 -1.10 -17.93
C LYS A 29 -10.03 -1.86 -16.94
N ILE A 30 -9.11 -1.19 -16.26
CA ILE A 30 -8.27 -1.82 -15.24
C ILE A 30 -9.14 -2.36 -14.08
N ILE A 31 -10.09 -1.57 -13.56
CA ILE A 31 -10.98 -2.03 -12.49
C ILE A 31 -11.85 -3.19 -13.00
N GLU A 32 -12.42 -3.09 -14.21
CA GLU A 32 -13.24 -4.14 -14.82
C GLU A 32 -12.46 -5.46 -14.95
N GLN A 33 -11.23 -5.41 -15.43
CA GLN A 33 -10.39 -6.60 -15.62
C GLN A 33 -9.93 -7.21 -14.29
N LEU A 34 -9.52 -6.40 -13.34
CA LEU A 34 -9.18 -6.89 -11.98
C LEU A 34 -10.40 -7.57 -11.32
N TYR A 35 -11.59 -6.97 -11.46
CA TYR A 35 -12.84 -7.56 -10.99
C TYR A 35 -13.14 -8.91 -11.68
N ASN A 36 -12.99 -8.98 -13.00
CA ASN A 36 -13.20 -10.20 -13.77
C ASN A 36 -12.13 -11.26 -13.50
N SER A 37 -10.95 -10.85 -13.03
CA SER A 37 -9.85 -11.75 -12.64
C SER A 37 -10.04 -12.38 -11.25
N ASN A 38 -11.18 -12.17 -10.61
CA ASN A 38 -11.53 -12.66 -9.28
C ASN A 38 -10.63 -12.12 -8.15
N LEU A 39 -10.07 -10.91 -8.29
CA LEU A 39 -9.37 -10.26 -7.20
C LEU A 39 -10.32 -10.07 -6.01
N ASN A 40 -9.80 -10.23 -4.80
CA ASN A 40 -10.61 -10.15 -3.60
C ASN A 40 -10.95 -8.70 -3.23
N ILE A 41 -9.98 -7.79 -3.40
CA ILE A 41 -10.11 -6.38 -3.05
C ILE A 41 -9.42 -5.55 -4.13
N ILE A 42 -10.05 -4.46 -4.56
CA ILE A 42 -9.50 -3.50 -5.53
C ILE A 42 -9.47 -2.11 -4.88
N GLU A 43 -8.28 -1.53 -4.79
CA GLU A 43 -8.11 -0.14 -4.36
C GLU A 43 -8.23 0.79 -5.57
N CYS A 44 -9.33 1.54 -5.64
CA CYS A 44 -9.67 2.34 -6.81
C CYS A 44 -8.87 3.65 -6.94
N GLY A 45 -8.11 4.03 -5.94
CA GLY A 45 -7.33 5.27 -5.91
C GLY A 45 -7.44 6.00 -4.58
N PHE A 46 -7.12 7.30 -4.60
CA PHE A 46 -7.29 8.19 -3.45
C PHE A 46 -8.64 8.92 -3.50
N LEU A 47 -9.22 9.14 -2.32
CA LEU A 47 -10.19 10.20 -2.12
C LEU A 47 -9.43 11.43 -1.56
N ASP A 48 -9.28 12.45 -2.39
CA ASP A 48 -8.48 13.64 -2.10
C ASP A 48 -9.30 14.90 -2.47
N PRO A 49 -9.65 15.77 -1.50
CA PRO A 49 -10.45 16.97 -1.78
C PRO A 49 -9.83 17.92 -2.82
N LEU A 50 -8.51 17.85 -3.00
CA LEU A 50 -7.77 18.64 -3.97
C LEU A 50 -7.50 17.87 -5.27
N GLY A 51 -8.07 16.67 -5.40
CA GLY A 51 -7.85 15.79 -6.54
C GLY A 51 -8.60 16.23 -7.80
N ASN A 52 -8.39 15.48 -8.86
CA ASN A 52 -9.03 15.66 -10.15
C ASN A 52 -9.75 14.35 -10.56
N ASN A 53 -11.03 14.41 -10.84
CA ASN A 53 -11.84 13.23 -11.22
C ASN A 53 -11.46 12.62 -12.57
N ASP A 54 -10.55 13.22 -13.32
CA ASP A 54 -9.97 12.63 -14.54
C ASP A 54 -8.74 11.73 -14.22
N THR A 55 -8.30 11.72 -12.96
CA THR A 55 -7.22 10.91 -12.44
C THR A 55 -7.74 9.94 -11.38
N THR A 56 -6.89 9.07 -10.83
CA THR A 56 -7.24 8.21 -9.68
C THR A 56 -7.00 8.89 -8.31
N ARG A 57 -6.84 10.21 -8.28
CA ARG A 57 -6.99 11.07 -7.08
C ARG A 57 -8.33 11.82 -7.17
N TYR A 58 -9.39 11.17 -6.79
CA TYR A 58 -10.75 11.70 -6.96
C TYR A 58 -11.09 12.74 -5.89
N ASN A 59 -11.68 13.85 -6.30
CA ASN A 59 -12.28 14.81 -5.37
C ASN A 59 -13.75 14.49 -5.05
N SER A 60 -14.36 13.52 -5.74
CA SER A 60 -15.74 13.11 -5.57
C SER A 60 -15.87 11.61 -5.35
N PHE A 61 -16.57 11.25 -4.29
CA PHE A 61 -16.93 9.87 -3.99
C PHE A 61 -17.91 9.29 -5.04
N GLU A 62 -18.80 10.12 -5.60
CA GLU A 62 -19.74 9.72 -6.64
C GLU A 62 -19.01 9.27 -7.91
N THR A 63 -17.91 9.91 -8.28
CA THR A 63 -17.13 9.53 -9.46
C THR A 63 -16.62 8.10 -9.34
N ILE A 64 -16.01 7.73 -8.21
CA ILE A 64 -15.53 6.38 -7.96
C ILE A 64 -16.70 5.39 -8.02
N ASN A 65 -17.79 5.70 -7.33
CA ASN A 65 -18.96 4.82 -7.27
C ASN A 65 -19.68 4.65 -8.61
N SER A 66 -19.67 5.68 -9.47
CA SER A 66 -20.25 5.56 -10.82
C SER A 66 -19.46 4.56 -11.69
N ILE A 67 -18.13 4.55 -11.57
CA ILE A 67 -17.26 3.59 -12.24
C ILE A 67 -17.57 2.16 -11.75
N ILE A 68 -17.58 1.95 -10.43
CA ILE A 68 -17.86 0.65 -9.83
C ILE A 68 -19.26 0.15 -10.22
N GLY A 69 -20.28 1.02 -10.13
CA GLY A 69 -21.65 0.68 -10.49
C GLY A 69 -21.85 0.29 -11.96
N ALA A 70 -21.02 0.83 -12.86
CA ALA A 70 -21.06 0.46 -14.28
C ALA A 70 -20.42 -0.92 -14.54
N ILE A 71 -19.48 -1.35 -13.71
CA ILE A 71 -18.74 -2.62 -13.84
C ILE A 71 -19.50 -3.78 -13.19
N THR A 72 -20.04 -3.60 -12.02
CA THR A 72 -20.57 -4.66 -11.16
C THR A 72 -21.98 -5.06 -11.56
N LYS A 73 -22.11 -5.78 -12.68
CA LYS A 73 -23.39 -6.32 -13.17
C LYS A 73 -23.76 -7.68 -12.55
N LYS A 74 -22.81 -8.36 -11.92
CA LYS A 74 -22.99 -9.68 -11.29
C LYS A 74 -22.67 -9.57 -9.81
N GLN A 75 -23.34 -10.36 -8.99
CA GLN A 75 -23.05 -10.48 -7.59
C GLN A 75 -21.66 -11.11 -7.43
N SER A 76 -20.71 -10.40 -6.84
CA SER A 76 -19.34 -10.87 -6.55
C SER A 76 -18.97 -10.57 -5.11
N SER A 77 -18.03 -11.33 -4.58
CA SER A 77 -17.44 -11.09 -3.25
C SER A 77 -16.29 -10.07 -3.27
N CYS A 78 -15.98 -9.48 -4.42
CA CYS A 78 -14.95 -8.47 -4.55
C CYS A 78 -15.34 -7.20 -3.79
N LYS A 79 -14.42 -6.69 -2.99
CA LYS A 79 -14.58 -5.41 -2.27
C LYS A 79 -13.85 -4.29 -2.99
N PHE A 80 -14.42 -3.11 -2.94
CA PHE A 80 -13.79 -1.89 -3.46
C PHE A 80 -13.43 -0.96 -2.31
N VAL A 81 -12.19 -0.51 -2.30
CA VAL A 81 -11.67 0.39 -1.26
C VAL A 81 -11.01 1.61 -1.88
N SER A 82 -10.88 2.67 -1.10
CA SER A 82 -10.14 3.87 -1.49
C SER A 82 -9.25 4.32 -0.33
N MET A 83 -8.09 4.93 -0.64
CA MET A 83 -7.22 5.48 0.38
C MET A 83 -7.53 6.93 0.67
N ILE A 84 -7.40 7.30 1.94
CA ILE A 84 -7.41 8.69 2.42
C ILE A 84 -6.12 8.93 3.19
N GLU A 85 -5.40 9.97 2.82
CA GLU A 85 -4.31 10.52 3.62
C GLU A 85 -4.92 11.29 4.80
N LEU A 86 -4.50 10.99 6.03
CA LEU A 86 -5.07 11.58 7.24
C LEU A 86 -5.16 13.11 7.19
N GLU A 87 -4.12 13.74 6.62
CA GLU A 87 -4.03 15.21 6.55
C GLU A 87 -5.01 15.81 5.54
N LYS A 88 -5.49 15.01 4.59
CA LYS A 88 -6.43 15.42 3.53
C LYS A 88 -7.87 14.99 3.81
N TYR A 89 -8.13 14.34 4.95
CA TYR A 89 -9.47 13.92 5.30
C TYR A 89 -10.43 15.11 5.39
N ASN A 90 -11.54 15.00 4.69
CA ASN A 90 -12.66 15.94 4.78
C ASN A 90 -13.95 15.16 4.93
N SER A 91 -14.61 15.34 6.08
CA SER A 91 -15.85 14.65 6.42
C SER A 91 -16.95 14.85 5.37
N LYS A 92 -17.02 16.03 4.74
CA LYS A 92 -18.04 16.36 3.74
C LYS A 92 -17.86 15.54 2.44
N ASN A 93 -16.64 15.10 2.14
CA ASN A 93 -16.34 14.32 0.94
C ASN A 93 -16.58 12.82 1.12
N LEU A 94 -16.82 12.37 2.36
CA LEU A 94 -17.14 10.98 2.67
C LEU A 94 -18.60 10.90 3.15
N PRO A 95 -19.56 10.52 2.28
CA PRO A 95 -20.97 10.39 2.65
C PRO A 95 -21.18 9.19 3.60
N ILE A 96 -22.35 9.10 4.22
CA ILE A 96 -22.77 7.90 4.96
C ILE A 96 -22.95 6.76 3.96
N LEU A 97 -22.39 5.59 4.26
CA LEU A 97 -22.47 4.41 3.41
C LEU A 97 -23.92 3.92 3.29
N LYS A 98 -24.40 3.71 2.08
CA LYS A 98 -25.72 3.10 1.83
C LYS A 98 -25.58 1.59 1.94
N SER A 99 -26.08 1.01 3.01
CA SER A 99 -25.87 -0.39 3.43
C SER A 99 -26.29 -1.46 2.41
N ASN A 100 -27.13 -1.15 1.45
CA ASN A 100 -27.70 -2.12 0.50
C ASN A 100 -27.12 -2.04 -0.92
N ASN A 101 -26.01 -1.32 -1.10
CA ASN A 101 -25.38 -1.20 -2.41
C ASN A 101 -23.95 -1.80 -2.38
N PRO A 102 -23.73 -3.04 -2.86
CA PRO A 102 -22.39 -3.61 -2.96
C PRO A 102 -21.54 -2.97 -4.06
N ASN A 103 -22.16 -2.21 -4.94
CA ASN A 103 -21.54 -1.61 -6.13
C ASN A 103 -21.02 -0.20 -5.82
N GLN A 104 -20.25 -0.07 -4.75
CA GLN A 104 -19.65 1.19 -4.31
C GLN A 104 -18.40 0.89 -3.47
N ILE A 105 -17.64 1.93 -3.15
CA ILE A 105 -16.59 1.81 -2.12
C ILE A 105 -17.24 1.44 -0.80
N THR A 106 -16.76 0.34 -0.21
CA THR A 106 -17.24 -0.16 1.09
C THR A 106 -16.20 -0.02 2.19
N GLY A 107 -14.93 0.19 1.83
CA GLY A 107 -13.85 0.33 2.79
C GLY A 107 -12.96 1.53 2.53
N ILE A 108 -12.48 2.11 3.62
CA ILE A 108 -11.53 3.22 3.61
C ILE A 108 -10.20 2.76 4.20
N ARG A 109 -9.13 2.94 3.43
CA ARG A 109 -7.74 2.75 3.87
C ARG A 109 -7.24 4.09 4.38
N LEU A 110 -7.09 4.23 5.69
CA LEU A 110 -6.65 5.48 6.32
C LEU A 110 -5.16 5.38 6.65
N THR A 111 -4.34 6.17 5.93
CA THR A 111 -2.90 6.21 6.16
C THR A 111 -2.51 7.39 7.05
N PHE A 112 -1.58 7.15 7.96
CA PHE A 112 -1.13 8.15 8.94
C PHE A 112 0.28 7.86 9.46
N ARG A 113 0.92 8.91 10.01
CA ARG A 113 2.20 8.80 10.71
C ARG A 113 1.95 8.57 12.20
N LYS A 114 2.85 7.84 12.89
CA LYS A 114 2.71 7.56 14.33
C LYS A 114 2.55 8.81 15.21
N SER A 115 3.16 9.93 14.81
CA SER A 115 3.02 11.20 15.52
C SER A 115 1.59 11.79 15.48
N ALA A 116 0.74 11.33 14.57
CA ALA A 116 -0.63 11.83 14.38
C ALA A 116 -1.70 10.87 14.93
N ILE A 117 -1.36 9.98 15.86
CA ILE A 117 -2.24 8.90 16.36
C ILE A 117 -3.55 9.42 16.95
N GLU A 118 -3.54 10.55 17.67
CA GLU A 118 -4.76 11.12 18.26
C GLU A 118 -5.74 11.61 17.19
N LYS A 119 -5.22 12.31 16.17
CA LYS A 119 -6.02 12.76 15.01
C LYS A 119 -6.56 11.55 14.25
N PHE A 120 -5.72 10.51 14.07
CA PHE A 120 -6.12 9.26 13.45
C PHE A 120 -7.31 8.62 14.17
N ILE A 121 -7.26 8.45 15.50
CA ILE A 121 -8.34 7.83 16.28
C ILE A 121 -9.68 8.56 16.07
N LYS A 122 -9.65 9.89 16.07
CA LYS A 122 -10.85 10.72 15.86
C LYS A 122 -11.46 10.46 14.47
N ILE A 123 -10.64 10.49 13.43
CA ILE A 123 -11.10 10.33 12.04
C ILE A 123 -11.50 8.86 11.78
N ALA A 124 -10.78 7.91 12.33
CA ALA A 124 -11.10 6.48 12.24
C ALA A 124 -12.50 6.17 12.79
N LYS A 125 -12.85 6.74 13.94
CA LYS A 125 -14.22 6.63 14.51
C LYS A 125 -15.27 7.22 13.57
N GLU A 126 -15.01 8.40 13.01
CA GLU A 126 -15.94 9.03 12.08
C GLU A 126 -16.17 8.17 10.82
N ILE A 127 -15.12 7.54 10.28
CA ILE A 127 -15.21 6.62 9.14
C ILE A 127 -16.09 5.41 9.50
N LEU A 128 -15.87 4.81 10.67
CA LEU A 128 -16.67 3.69 11.16
C LEU A 128 -18.13 4.09 11.42
N ASP A 129 -18.38 5.24 12.02
CA ASP A 129 -19.73 5.78 12.28
C ASP A 129 -20.51 6.04 10.98
N LYS A 130 -19.79 6.33 9.88
CA LYS A 130 -20.37 6.43 8.54
C LYS A 130 -20.65 5.08 7.88
N GLY A 131 -20.29 3.96 8.52
CA GLY A 131 -20.59 2.61 8.10
C GLY A 131 -19.53 1.94 7.22
N TYR A 132 -18.36 2.58 7.00
CA TYR A 132 -17.30 2.00 6.19
C TYR A 132 -16.45 0.99 6.96
N GLU A 133 -15.98 -0.04 6.27
CA GLU A 133 -14.89 -0.87 6.76
C GLU A 133 -13.62 -0.01 6.88
N LEU A 134 -12.91 -0.12 8.00
CA LEU A 134 -11.67 0.60 8.22
C LEU A 134 -10.46 -0.31 8.00
N TYR A 135 -9.52 0.15 7.18
CA TYR A 135 -8.21 -0.47 6.92
C TYR A 135 -7.13 0.47 7.46
N ILE A 136 -6.48 0.09 8.54
CA ILE A 136 -5.48 0.94 9.22
C ILE A 136 -4.12 0.79 8.55
N GLN A 137 -3.56 1.89 8.00
CA GLN A 137 -2.32 1.96 7.24
C GLN A 137 -1.27 2.83 7.95
N PRO A 138 -0.59 2.33 8.98
CA PRO A 138 0.44 3.09 9.69
C PRO A 138 1.73 3.16 8.84
N ILE A 139 2.15 4.37 8.47
CA ILE A 139 3.37 4.59 7.67
C ILE A 139 4.59 4.06 8.44
N SER A 140 5.49 3.35 7.74
CA SER A 140 6.75 2.82 8.27
C SER A 140 6.58 1.97 9.54
N THR A 141 5.57 1.09 9.55
CA THR A 141 5.29 0.20 10.70
C THR A 141 6.51 -0.60 11.13
N VAL A 142 7.39 -0.95 10.18
CA VAL A 142 8.63 -1.68 10.43
C VAL A 142 9.63 -0.94 11.32
N SER A 143 9.47 0.37 11.47
CA SER A 143 10.29 1.22 12.35
C SER A 143 9.73 1.36 13.77
N TYR A 144 8.58 0.74 14.05
CA TYR A 144 7.96 0.83 15.37
C TYR A 144 8.65 -0.10 16.36
N THR A 145 8.83 0.37 17.58
CA THR A 145 9.24 -0.46 18.73
C THR A 145 8.11 -1.42 19.12
N ASP A 146 8.40 -2.45 19.89
CA ASP A 146 7.38 -3.39 20.39
C ASP A 146 6.29 -2.66 21.16
N LYS A 147 6.67 -1.68 22.01
CA LYS A 147 5.72 -0.87 22.74
C LYS A 147 4.78 -0.09 21.80
N GLU A 148 5.33 0.57 20.79
CA GLU A 148 4.53 1.33 19.81
C GLU A 148 3.60 0.41 19.00
N ILE A 149 4.01 -0.83 18.69
CA ILE A 149 3.15 -1.83 18.06
C ILE A 149 2.03 -2.25 19.01
N LEU A 150 2.33 -2.52 20.28
CA LEU A 150 1.31 -2.90 21.28
C LEU A 150 0.32 -1.75 21.52
N ASP A 151 0.80 -0.51 21.64
CA ASP A 151 -0.07 0.67 21.77
C ASP A 151 -1.00 0.82 20.54
N LEU A 152 -0.49 0.55 19.33
CA LEU A 152 -1.29 0.54 18.10
C LEU A 152 -2.33 -0.59 18.09
N ILE A 153 -1.96 -1.78 18.56
CA ILE A 153 -2.88 -2.92 18.72
C ILE A 153 -4.01 -2.57 19.68
N ASP A 154 -3.72 -1.92 20.81
CA ASP A 154 -4.73 -1.48 21.76
C ASP A 154 -5.72 -0.48 21.13
N VAL A 155 -5.23 0.43 20.28
CA VAL A 155 -6.09 1.32 19.49
C VAL A 155 -6.95 0.51 18.51
N ALA A 156 -6.36 -0.43 17.77
CA ALA A 156 -7.09 -1.27 16.83
C ALA A 156 -8.15 -2.14 17.53
N ASN A 157 -7.84 -2.72 18.68
CA ASN A 157 -8.79 -3.53 19.46
C ASN A 157 -10.00 -2.73 19.93
N ARG A 158 -9.83 -1.43 20.23
CA ARG A 158 -10.95 -0.54 20.58
C ARG A 158 -11.76 -0.11 19.36
N LEU A 159 -11.11 0.12 18.22
CA LEU A 159 -11.76 0.56 16.97
C LEU A 159 -12.40 -0.62 16.22
N LYS A 160 -11.88 -1.82 16.36
CA LYS A 160 -12.28 -3.03 15.61
C LYS A 160 -12.30 -2.81 14.11
N PRO A 161 -11.16 -2.42 13.50
CA PRO A 161 -11.07 -2.25 12.06
C PRO A 161 -11.22 -3.60 11.36
N SER A 162 -11.47 -3.57 10.04
CA SER A 162 -11.43 -4.80 9.24
C SER A 162 -10.00 -5.33 9.11
N VAL A 163 -9.00 -4.44 9.02
CA VAL A 163 -7.59 -4.82 8.80
C VAL A 163 -6.65 -3.85 9.51
N LEU A 164 -5.62 -4.40 10.17
CA LEU A 164 -4.42 -3.64 10.57
C LEU A 164 -3.23 -4.09 9.73
N TYR A 165 -2.56 -3.13 9.09
CA TYR A 165 -1.46 -3.41 8.17
C TYR A 165 -0.08 -3.34 8.79
N ILE A 166 0.81 -4.21 8.32
CA ILE A 166 2.26 -4.05 8.39
C ILE A 166 2.67 -3.34 7.09
N VAL A 167 3.23 -2.12 7.20
CA VAL A 167 3.58 -1.30 6.03
C VAL A 167 5.09 -1.12 5.97
N ASP A 168 5.72 -1.71 4.97
CA ASP A 168 7.14 -1.51 4.64
C ASP A 168 7.31 -0.36 3.65
N THR A 169 7.12 0.85 4.14
CA THR A 169 7.13 2.08 3.32
C THR A 169 8.43 2.28 2.53
N HIS A 170 9.54 1.81 3.05
CA HIS A 170 10.86 2.01 2.44
C HIS A 170 11.39 0.75 1.73
N GLY A 171 10.63 -0.34 1.71
CA GLY A 171 11.09 -1.62 1.16
C GLY A 171 12.35 -2.11 1.87
N SER A 172 12.45 -1.90 3.18
CA SER A 172 13.65 -2.10 4.00
C SER A 172 13.62 -3.39 4.83
N ILE A 173 12.53 -4.12 4.82
CA ILE A 173 12.48 -5.44 5.45
C ILE A 173 13.42 -6.37 4.70
N ASP A 174 14.41 -6.88 5.39
CA ASP A 174 15.27 -7.93 4.91
C ASP A 174 14.92 -9.30 5.51
N TRP A 175 15.47 -10.36 4.94
CA TRP A 175 15.24 -11.73 5.38
C TRP A 175 15.80 -12.00 6.80
N HIS A 176 16.82 -11.28 7.22
CA HIS A 176 17.54 -11.52 8.47
C HIS A 176 17.03 -10.68 9.64
N SER A 177 16.34 -9.57 9.36
CA SER A 177 15.96 -8.59 10.40
C SER A 177 14.92 -9.09 11.39
N TYR A 178 14.28 -10.25 11.14
CA TYR A 178 13.14 -10.77 11.90
C TYR A 178 11.97 -9.79 12.09
N ASN A 179 12.07 -8.59 11.52
CA ASN A 179 11.10 -7.52 11.75
C ASN A 179 9.70 -7.90 11.30
N LEU A 180 9.55 -8.51 10.12
CA LEU A 180 8.24 -8.94 9.66
C LEU A 180 7.62 -9.97 10.59
N LYS A 181 8.37 -11.03 10.93
CA LYS A 181 7.92 -12.09 11.82
C LYS A 181 7.62 -11.57 13.22
N ARG A 182 8.47 -10.66 13.76
CA ARG A 182 8.28 -10.01 15.07
C ARG A 182 6.96 -9.25 15.10
N ILE A 183 6.75 -8.35 14.14
CA ILE A 183 5.54 -7.51 14.09
C ILE A 183 4.33 -8.40 13.87
N PHE A 184 4.39 -9.35 12.92
CA PHE A 184 3.30 -10.29 12.68
C PHE A 184 2.91 -11.05 13.95
N THR A 185 3.89 -11.59 14.69
CA THR A 185 3.65 -12.33 15.93
C THR A 185 2.97 -11.46 16.99
N LEU A 186 3.39 -10.19 17.13
CA LEU A 186 2.74 -9.26 18.06
C LEU A 186 1.28 -9.00 17.65
N LEU A 187 1.01 -8.79 16.37
CA LEU A 187 -0.34 -8.59 15.86
C LEU A 187 -1.20 -9.86 16.05
N ASP A 188 -0.69 -11.01 15.65
CA ASP A 188 -1.42 -12.28 15.67
C ASP A 188 -1.84 -12.67 17.08
N ASN A 189 -0.97 -12.46 18.07
CA ASN A 189 -1.22 -12.83 19.46
C ASN A 189 -2.08 -11.83 20.25
N ASN A 190 -2.15 -10.56 19.82
CA ASN A 190 -2.73 -9.51 20.66
C ASN A 190 -3.94 -8.78 20.03
N LEU A 191 -4.16 -8.90 18.70
CA LEU A 191 -5.38 -8.38 18.10
C LEU A 191 -6.60 -9.23 18.47
N VAL A 192 -7.78 -8.61 18.56
CA VAL A 192 -9.06 -9.34 18.64
C VAL A 192 -9.28 -10.18 17.37
N ASP A 193 -10.02 -11.29 17.48
CA ASP A 193 -10.07 -12.33 16.45
C ASP A 193 -10.58 -11.86 15.09
N ASP A 194 -11.51 -10.91 15.06
CA ASP A 194 -12.17 -10.43 13.83
C ASP A 194 -11.31 -9.48 13.01
N VAL A 195 -10.14 -9.01 13.53
CA VAL A 195 -9.25 -8.11 12.81
C VAL A 195 -8.27 -8.90 11.95
N SER A 196 -8.31 -8.68 10.65
CA SER A 196 -7.36 -9.26 9.69
C SER A 196 -6.00 -8.57 9.79
N ILE A 197 -4.92 -9.27 9.39
CA ILE A 197 -3.59 -8.68 9.25
C ILE A 197 -3.33 -8.40 7.79
N GLY A 198 -2.94 -7.16 7.46
CA GLY A 198 -2.53 -6.76 6.11
C GLY A 198 -1.01 -6.65 5.98
N PHE A 199 -0.49 -6.84 4.78
CA PHE A 199 0.91 -6.58 4.44
C PHE A 199 1.01 -5.77 3.15
N HIS A 200 1.66 -4.62 3.25
CA HIS A 200 1.99 -3.74 2.13
C HIS A 200 3.49 -3.55 2.07
N SER A 201 4.13 -4.00 0.99
CA SER A 201 5.59 -3.99 0.85
C SER A 201 6.05 -3.35 -0.43
N HIS A 202 7.09 -2.50 -0.33
CA HIS A 202 7.86 -2.04 -1.49
C HIS A 202 9.00 -3.00 -1.81
N ASN A 203 9.37 -3.09 -3.10
CA ASN A 203 10.26 -4.12 -3.62
C ASN A 203 11.72 -3.66 -3.80
N ASN A 204 12.17 -2.67 -3.05
CA ASN A 204 13.49 -2.06 -3.23
C ASN A 204 14.65 -3.04 -3.00
N LEU A 205 14.50 -4.01 -2.09
CA LEU A 205 15.44 -5.12 -1.87
C LEU A 205 15.08 -6.39 -2.65
N GLN A 206 14.08 -6.36 -3.54
CA GLN A 206 13.58 -7.49 -4.33
C GLN A 206 13.03 -8.65 -3.47
N LEU A 207 12.56 -8.35 -2.25
CA LEU A 207 12.09 -9.36 -1.30
C LEU A 207 10.56 -9.40 -1.12
N SER A 208 9.79 -8.47 -1.72
CA SER A 208 8.34 -8.41 -1.53
C SER A 208 7.63 -9.73 -1.80
N TYR A 209 8.03 -10.45 -2.86
CA TYR A 209 7.44 -11.74 -3.21
C TYR A 209 7.79 -12.82 -2.17
N ALA A 210 9.04 -12.94 -1.79
CA ALA A 210 9.49 -13.93 -0.82
C ALA A 210 8.84 -13.71 0.56
N LEU A 211 8.81 -12.46 1.04
CA LEU A 211 8.19 -12.09 2.32
C LEU A 211 6.69 -12.34 2.31
N SER A 212 6.00 -12.05 1.20
CA SER A 212 4.57 -12.35 1.05
C SER A 212 4.29 -13.85 1.06
N CYS A 213 5.12 -14.65 0.36
CA CYS A 213 5.02 -16.10 0.40
C CYS A 213 5.27 -16.66 1.82
N GLU A 214 6.18 -16.08 2.58
CA GLU A 214 6.41 -16.44 3.98
C GLU A 214 5.17 -16.21 4.82
N LEU A 215 4.57 -15.01 4.76
CA LEU A 215 3.33 -14.70 5.50
C LEU A 215 2.16 -15.61 5.12
N ILE A 216 1.99 -15.91 3.83
CA ILE A 216 0.94 -16.83 3.36
C ILE A 216 1.09 -18.22 3.96
N ASN A 217 2.31 -18.66 4.24
CA ASN A 217 2.61 -19.98 4.80
C ASN A 217 2.60 -20.01 6.34
N ILE A 218 2.46 -18.88 7.02
CA ILE A 218 2.34 -18.88 8.49
C ILE A 218 1.01 -19.53 8.89
N SER A 219 1.07 -20.41 9.88
CA SER A 219 -0.13 -20.98 10.48
C SER A 219 -0.75 -19.96 11.44
N THR A 220 -1.90 -19.43 11.07
CA THR A 220 -2.68 -18.49 11.87
C THR A 220 -4.17 -18.72 11.60
N PRO A 221 -5.07 -18.49 12.57
CA PRO A 221 -6.52 -18.51 12.33
C PRO A 221 -7.01 -17.27 11.58
N ARG A 222 -6.19 -16.20 11.49
CA ARG A 222 -6.60 -14.91 10.95
C ARG A 222 -6.65 -14.89 9.44
N ASN A 223 -7.48 -14.03 8.90
CA ASN A 223 -7.41 -13.65 7.49
C ASN A 223 -6.17 -12.77 7.27
N ILE A 224 -5.50 -13.01 6.14
CA ILE A 224 -4.33 -12.23 5.71
C ILE A 224 -4.69 -11.51 4.42
N ILE A 225 -4.37 -10.22 4.34
CA ILE A 225 -4.51 -9.40 3.14
C ILE A 225 -3.11 -9.07 2.63
N ILE A 226 -2.82 -9.38 1.38
CA ILE A 226 -1.55 -9.05 0.72
C ILE A 226 -1.81 -8.00 -0.35
N ASP A 227 -1.15 -6.87 -0.22
CA ASP A 227 -1.19 -5.81 -1.23
C ASP A 227 -0.24 -6.12 -2.38
N SER A 228 -0.69 -5.84 -3.59
CA SER A 228 0.11 -6.00 -4.81
C SER A 228 -0.30 -4.96 -5.86
N THR A 229 0.48 -4.85 -6.94
CA THR A 229 0.16 -4.03 -8.10
C THR A 229 0.49 -4.78 -9.39
N LEU A 230 -0.26 -4.49 -10.45
CA LEU A 230 0.02 -5.03 -11.79
C LEU A 230 1.44 -4.63 -12.21
N LEU A 231 2.24 -5.63 -12.64
CA LEU A 231 3.64 -5.46 -13.05
C LEU A 231 4.51 -4.80 -11.95
N GLY A 232 4.10 -4.92 -10.68
CA GLY A 232 4.77 -4.27 -9.55
C GLY A 232 4.82 -2.74 -9.66
N MET A 233 3.90 -2.11 -10.40
CA MET A 233 3.88 -0.66 -10.62
C MET A 233 3.83 0.09 -9.29
N GLY A 234 4.77 1.01 -9.07
CA GLY A 234 4.81 1.79 -7.83
C GLY A 234 6.11 2.54 -7.65
N ARG A 235 6.15 3.36 -6.62
CA ARG A 235 7.29 4.20 -6.28
C ARG A 235 8.55 3.36 -6.04
N GLY A 236 9.69 3.86 -6.45
CA GLY A 236 10.97 3.19 -6.26
C GLY A 236 11.13 1.96 -7.14
N ALA A 237 11.50 0.84 -6.54
CA ALA A 237 11.54 -0.45 -7.23
C ALA A 237 10.15 -1.09 -7.39
N GLY A 238 9.10 -0.35 -7.00
CA GLY A 238 7.71 -0.79 -7.08
C GLY A 238 7.26 -1.62 -5.90
N ASN A 239 6.22 -2.41 -6.12
CA ASN A 239 5.52 -3.23 -5.13
C ASN A 239 5.66 -4.73 -5.45
N LEU A 240 4.98 -5.55 -4.67
CA LEU A 240 4.71 -6.94 -5.02
C LEU A 240 3.91 -7.01 -6.33
N HIS A 241 4.27 -7.91 -7.22
CA HIS A 241 3.61 -8.11 -8.51
C HIS A 241 2.32 -8.92 -8.35
N THR A 242 1.17 -8.38 -8.79
CA THR A 242 -0.14 -9.07 -8.70
C THR A 242 -0.15 -10.38 -9.45
N GLU A 243 0.40 -10.43 -10.67
CA GLU A 243 0.50 -11.65 -11.49
C GLU A 243 1.30 -12.74 -10.80
N MET A 244 2.38 -12.40 -10.11
CA MET A 244 3.24 -13.38 -9.43
C MET A 244 2.55 -13.99 -8.20
N ILE A 245 1.93 -13.17 -7.37
CA ILE A 245 1.30 -13.67 -6.16
C ILE A 245 0.00 -14.43 -6.45
N CYS A 246 -0.76 -14.02 -7.48
CA CYS A 246 -1.93 -14.76 -7.94
C CYS A 246 -1.55 -16.13 -8.50
N ASN A 247 -0.49 -16.22 -9.31
CA ASN A 247 0.05 -17.49 -9.80
C ASN A 247 0.50 -18.40 -8.65
N TYR A 248 1.19 -17.86 -7.64
CA TYR A 248 1.59 -18.62 -6.45
C TYR A 248 0.39 -19.25 -5.73
N LEU A 249 -0.67 -18.46 -5.49
CA LEU A 249 -1.87 -18.93 -4.82
C LEU A 249 -2.64 -19.96 -5.65
N ASN A 250 -2.73 -19.77 -6.96
CA ASN A 250 -3.35 -20.73 -7.88
C ASN A 250 -2.56 -22.05 -7.90
N THR A 251 -1.22 -21.99 -7.97
CA THR A 251 -0.35 -23.17 -7.93
C THR A 251 -0.53 -23.95 -6.62
N LYS A 252 -0.70 -23.25 -5.50
CA LYS A 252 -1.02 -23.86 -4.21
C LYS A 252 -2.47 -24.35 -4.09
N LYS A 253 -3.33 -24.10 -5.07
CA LYS A 253 -4.76 -24.42 -5.08
C LYS A 253 -5.56 -23.75 -3.95
N ILE A 254 -5.09 -22.58 -3.47
CA ILE A 254 -5.76 -21.74 -2.49
C ILE A 254 -6.29 -20.44 -3.08
N GLY A 255 -5.97 -20.16 -4.35
CA GLY A 255 -6.51 -19.07 -5.17
C GLY A 255 -7.28 -19.62 -6.38
N LYS A 256 -8.06 -18.73 -7.03
CA LYS A 256 -8.79 -18.99 -8.29
C LYS A 256 -8.80 -17.73 -9.14
N PHE A 257 -7.61 -17.17 -9.38
CA PHE A 257 -7.45 -15.93 -10.15
C PHE A 257 -7.32 -16.24 -11.64
N ASP A 258 -7.89 -15.38 -12.50
CA ASP A 258 -7.71 -15.46 -13.95
C ASP A 258 -6.39 -14.78 -14.34
N GLU A 259 -5.31 -15.57 -14.38
CA GLU A 259 -3.96 -15.09 -14.68
C GLU A 259 -3.84 -14.55 -16.13
N LEU A 260 -4.55 -15.14 -17.08
CA LEU A 260 -4.49 -14.70 -18.47
C LEU A 260 -5.10 -13.31 -18.62
N ASN A 261 -6.19 -13.05 -17.92
CA ASN A 261 -6.82 -11.73 -17.93
C ASN A 261 -5.95 -10.69 -17.20
N ILE A 262 -5.25 -11.08 -16.12
CA ILE A 262 -4.26 -10.21 -15.44
C ILE A 262 -3.13 -9.84 -16.42
N ILE A 263 -2.56 -10.82 -17.13
CA ILE A 263 -1.46 -10.61 -18.10
C ILE A 263 -1.92 -9.70 -19.25
N ASP A 264 -3.10 -9.94 -19.80
CA ASP A 264 -3.68 -9.11 -20.87
C ASP A 264 -3.89 -7.65 -20.40
N THR A 265 -4.32 -7.48 -19.14
CA THR A 265 -4.47 -6.16 -18.52
C THR A 265 -3.13 -5.43 -18.40
N ILE A 266 -2.09 -6.14 -17.96
CA ILE A 266 -0.73 -5.61 -17.89
C ILE A 266 -0.28 -5.14 -19.28
N GLN A 267 -0.38 -6.00 -20.27
CA GLN A 267 0.07 -5.69 -21.62
C GLN A 267 -0.63 -4.49 -22.24
N LYS A 268 -1.94 -4.36 -22.03
CA LYS A 268 -2.75 -3.30 -22.65
C LYS A 268 -2.65 -1.95 -21.94
N TYR A 269 -2.54 -1.96 -20.60
CA TYR A 269 -2.75 -0.73 -19.83
C TYR A 269 -1.55 -0.32 -18.96
N ILE A 270 -0.67 -1.26 -18.58
CA ILE A 270 0.45 -0.99 -17.67
C ILE A 270 1.79 -0.89 -18.40
N GLU A 271 2.08 -1.81 -19.33
CA GLU A 271 3.31 -1.73 -20.14
C GLU A 271 3.46 -0.41 -20.93
N PRO A 272 2.41 0.17 -21.53
CA PRO A 272 2.53 1.48 -22.17
C PRO A 272 2.95 2.59 -21.19
N ILE A 273 2.55 2.51 -19.91
CA ILE A 273 3.00 3.46 -18.89
C ILE A 273 4.47 3.22 -18.56
N LYS A 274 4.89 1.95 -18.42
CA LYS A 274 6.28 1.57 -18.11
C LYS A 274 7.27 2.04 -19.18
N ASN A 275 6.88 2.04 -20.42
CA ASN A 275 7.70 2.49 -21.54
C ASN A 275 8.04 4.00 -21.46
N ASN A 276 7.19 4.77 -20.78
CA ASN A 276 7.35 6.22 -20.62
C ASN A 276 7.89 6.59 -19.21
N ASN A 277 7.66 5.75 -18.22
CA ASN A 277 7.95 6.03 -16.81
C ASN A 277 8.56 4.78 -16.16
N ALA A 278 9.86 4.76 -15.98
CA ALA A 278 10.56 3.60 -15.45
C ALA A 278 10.32 3.40 -13.96
N TRP A 279 10.00 2.18 -13.56
CA TRP A 279 10.11 1.69 -12.19
C TRP A 279 10.75 0.31 -12.19
N GLY A 280 11.20 -0.13 -11.04
CA GLY A 280 11.89 -1.41 -10.86
C GLY A 280 13.21 -1.23 -10.13
N TYR A 281 13.95 -2.33 -10.00
CA TYR A 281 15.22 -2.32 -9.30
C TYR A 281 16.20 -1.29 -9.84
N SER A 282 16.83 -0.57 -8.93
CA SER A 282 17.97 0.28 -9.23
C SER A 282 18.88 0.41 -8.00
N VAL A 283 20.17 0.68 -8.24
CA VAL A 283 21.15 0.87 -7.16
C VAL A 283 20.74 2.02 -6.20
N PRO A 284 20.22 3.17 -6.66
CA PRO A 284 19.70 4.21 -5.77
C PRO A 284 18.66 3.70 -4.78
N TYR A 285 17.67 2.93 -5.22
CA TYR A 285 16.63 2.40 -4.33
C TYR A 285 17.17 1.32 -3.39
N PHE A 286 18.09 0.48 -3.87
CA PHE A 286 18.83 -0.45 -3.00
C PHE A 286 19.57 0.29 -1.89
N LEU A 287 20.32 1.35 -2.21
CA LEU A 287 21.05 2.16 -1.22
C LEU A 287 20.12 2.80 -0.19
N SER A 288 19.00 3.35 -0.65
CA SER A 288 17.98 3.91 0.22
C SER A 288 17.49 2.88 1.24
N SER A 289 17.07 1.71 0.76
CA SER A 289 16.43 0.68 1.59
C SER A 289 17.43 -0.05 2.49
N SER A 290 18.63 -0.37 2.00
CA SER A 290 19.68 -1.01 2.81
C SER A 290 20.19 -0.13 3.95
N ASN A 291 20.01 1.20 3.84
CA ASN A 291 20.30 2.16 4.89
C ASN A 291 19.06 2.58 5.70
N ILE A 292 17.87 2.01 5.43
CA ILE A 292 16.58 2.37 6.05
C ILE A 292 16.33 3.88 5.95
N CYS A 293 16.50 4.43 4.76
CA CYS A 293 16.51 5.87 4.53
C CYS A 293 15.48 6.28 3.47
N HIS A 294 14.88 7.46 3.63
CA HIS A 294 13.94 7.99 2.64
C HIS A 294 14.62 8.15 1.27
N PRO A 295 14.01 7.68 0.16
CA PRO A 295 14.63 7.69 -1.18
C PRO A 295 15.09 9.07 -1.66
N ASP A 296 14.41 10.13 -1.23
CA ASP A 296 14.74 11.49 -1.64
C ASP A 296 16.12 11.96 -1.17
N TYR A 297 16.71 11.35 -0.13
CA TYR A 297 18.11 11.58 0.21
C TYR A 297 19.04 11.11 -0.90
N VAL A 298 18.78 9.93 -1.46
CA VAL A 298 19.57 9.38 -2.56
C VAL A 298 19.41 10.25 -3.81
N SER A 299 18.18 10.62 -4.15
CA SER A 299 17.90 11.53 -5.27
C SER A 299 18.64 12.84 -5.11
N PHE A 300 18.59 13.47 -3.94
CA PHE A 300 19.29 14.72 -3.64
C PHE A 300 20.81 14.58 -3.79
N PHE A 301 21.41 13.49 -3.31
CA PHE A 301 22.84 13.27 -3.43
C PHE A 301 23.27 13.02 -4.88
N LEU A 302 22.46 12.33 -5.69
CA LEU A 302 22.69 12.18 -7.13
C LEU A 302 22.65 13.51 -7.86
N GLU A 303 21.67 14.36 -7.56
CA GLU A 303 21.58 15.74 -8.11
C GLU A 303 22.82 16.60 -7.76
N ASN A 304 23.48 16.30 -6.64
CA ASN A 304 24.72 16.94 -6.21
C ASN A 304 25.98 16.15 -6.65
N SER A 305 25.87 15.37 -7.73
CA SER A 305 26.96 14.66 -8.41
C SER A 305 27.76 13.70 -7.51
N LYS A 306 27.10 13.08 -6.52
CA LYS A 306 27.73 12.07 -5.68
C LYS A 306 27.69 10.70 -6.36
N THR A 307 28.77 9.95 -6.24
CA THR A 307 28.85 8.56 -6.67
C THR A 307 28.07 7.66 -5.70
N PHE A 308 27.67 6.46 -6.14
CA PHE A 308 26.96 5.50 -5.28
C PHE A 308 27.74 5.15 -4.00
N VAL A 309 29.06 5.08 -4.07
CA VAL A 309 29.92 4.82 -2.91
C VAL A 309 29.89 5.99 -1.91
N GLU A 310 29.93 7.21 -2.42
CA GLU A 310 29.81 8.41 -1.58
C GLU A 310 28.42 8.49 -0.96
N ILE A 311 27.37 8.21 -1.74
CA ILE A 311 25.99 8.20 -1.25
C ILE A 311 25.83 7.21 -0.09
N ASP A 312 26.31 5.97 -0.20
CA ASP A 312 26.26 5.00 0.89
C ASP A 312 26.92 5.53 2.18
N LYS A 313 28.09 6.17 2.03
CA LYS A 313 28.80 6.78 3.18
C LYS A 313 28.00 7.94 3.80
N LEU A 314 27.37 8.79 2.96
CA LEU A 314 26.56 9.91 3.42
C LEU A 314 25.31 9.43 4.14
N LEU A 315 24.60 8.43 3.61
CA LEU A 315 23.41 7.84 4.24
C LEU A 315 23.70 7.23 5.62
N LYS A 316 24.89 6.66 5.80
CA LYS A 316 25.34 6.10 7.09
C LYS A 316 25.58 7.16 8.16
N ARG A 317 25.88 8.41 7.76
CA ARG A 317 26.09 9.53 8.71
C ARG A 317 24.78 10.12 9.24
N ILE A 318 23.67 9.96 8.51
CA ILE A 318 22.36 10.48 8.93
C ILE A 318 21.92 9.72 10.18
N ALA A 319 21.48 10.45 11.21
CA ALA A 319 20.97 9.85 12.44
C ALA A 319 19.70 9.00 12.17
N PRO A 320 19.52 7.85 12.85
CA PRO A 320 18.42 6.92 12.54
C PRO A 320 17.01 7.54 12.56
N ASN A 321 16.76 8.47 13.50
CA ASN A 321 15.48 9.18 13.61
C ASN A 321 15.24 10.20 12.49
N GLU A 322 16.28 10.61 11.76
CA GLU A 322 16.22 11.58 10.67
C GLU A 322 16.16 10.92 9.29
N LYS A 323 16.38 9.59 9.23
CA LYS A 323 16.38 8.84 7.98
C LYS A 323 15.00 8.64 7.36
N LEU A 324 13.97 8.57 8.20
CA LEU A 324 12.62 8.16 7.77
C LEU A 324 11.85 9.25 7.01
N GLU A 325 12.26 10.50 7.15
CA GLU A 325 11.70 11.64 6.45
C GLU A 325 12.81 12.46 5.80
N PHE A 326 12.62 12.86 4.54
CA PHE A 326 13.61 13.68 3.87
C PHE A 326 13.67 15.08 4.47
N ASN A 327 14.88 15.50 4.86
CA ASN A 327 15.17 16.84 5.31
C ASN A 327 16.33 17.43 4.49
N ARG A 328 16.00 18.42 3.66
CA ARG A 328 17.00 19.04 2.75
C ARG A 328 18.15 19.70 3.50
N LYS A 329 17.91 20.23 4.71
CA LYS A 329 18.98 20.84 5.53
C LYS A 329 20.00 19.79 5.96
N ILE A 330 19.53 18.67 6.50
CA ILE A 330 20.37 17.53 6.91
C ILE A 330 21.17 17.01 5.70
N ALA A 331 20.50 16.84 4.56
CA ALA A 331 21.17 16.37 3.34
C ALA A 331 22.31 17.30 2.89
N LYS A 332 22.12 18.63 3.00
CA LYS A 332 23.19 19.62 2.72
C LYS A 332 24.31 19.57 3.74
N GLU A 333 24.01 19.42 5.03
CA GLU A 333 25.01 19.31 6.10
C GLU A 333 25.89 18.09 5.87
N CYS A 334 25.31 16.93 5.53
CA CYS A 334 26.05 15.70 5.21
C CYS A 334 27.05 15.87 4.05
N ILE A 335 26.72 16.70 3.04
CA ILE A 335 27.63 16.96 1.91
C ILE A 335 28.81 17.86 2.33
N ASN A 336 28.56 18.84 3.20
CA ASN A 336 29.53 19.86 3.58
C ASN A 336 30.47 19.40 4.73
N GLU A 337 30.10 18.42 5.49
CA GLU A 337 30.95 17.78 6.50
C GLU A 337 31.98 16.87 5.80
N LYS A 338 33.27 17.27 5.88
CA LYS A 338 34.41 16.50 5.34
C LYS A 338 34.81 15.33 6.22
#